data_e5c6062ac7b641236b4b90f537432445
#
_entry.id   e5c6062ac7b641236b4b90f537432445
#
_cell.length_a   1.000
_cell.length_b   1.000
_cell.length_c   1.000
_cell.angle_alpha   90.00
_cell.angle_beta   90.00
_cell.angle_gamma   90.00
#
_symmetry.space_group_name_H-M   'P 1'
#
loop_
_entity.id
_entity.type
_entity.pdbx_description
1 polymer ?
#
loop_
_entity_poly.entity_id
_entity_poly.type
_entity_poly.pdbx_seq_one_letter_code
_entity_poly.pdbx_strand_id
1 'polypeptide(L)'
;MKLNRSYYHVPCYRQKQLLDLADTKEIEENITKGKQEYLERKQEIKDKKRESEQSVIKITDGKDELITWVQEHYDITTIPSFFFLKLASIVNGTYKGLREPITYHELLDMLQRKKRQLDIKLASKKFDNNLGRLNYDLAVVINQ
;
A
#
# COMPACT_ATOMS: atom_id res chain seq x y z
N MET A 1 -46.44 22.46 45.92
CA MET A 1 -45.03 22.03 45.95
C MET A 1 -44.16 23.23 45.57
N LYS A 2 -43.06 23.47 46.30
CA LYS A 2 -42.17 24.64 46.12
C LYS A 2 -40.80 24.14 45.69
N LEU A 3 -40.41 24.47 44.49
CA LEU A 3 -39.10 24.12 43.92
C LEU A 3 -38.43 25.40 43.37
N ASN A 4 -37.21 25.68 43.80
CA ASN A 4 -36.43 26.83 43.35
C ASN A 4 -37.20 28.16 43.34
N ARG A 5 -38.01 28.46 44.38
CA ARG A 5 -38.87 29.65 44.55
C ARG A 5 -40.02 29.80 43.53
N SER A 6 -40.31 28.76 42.74
CA SER A 6 -41.41 28.75 41.80
C SER A 6 -42.49 27.80 42.28
N TYR A 7 -43.76 28.17 42.06
CA TYR A 7 -44.92 27.33 42.38
C TYR A 7 -45.44 26.69 41.10
N TYR A 8 -45.53 25.38 41.09
CA TYR A 8 -46.09 24.62 39.97
C TYR A 8 -47.42 23.92 40.40
N HIS A 9 -48.36 23.91 39.48
CA HIS A 9 -49.49 22.97 39.59
C HIS A 9 -48.99 21.55 39.44
N VAL A 10 -49.44 20.61 40.17
CA VAL A 10 -49.04 19.20 40.15
C VAL A 10 -49.05 18.62 38.75
N PRO A 11 -50.03 18.83 37.88
CA PRO A 11 -50.01 18.37 36.49
C PRO A 11 -48.89 19.01 35.66
N CYS A 12 -48.67 20.32 35.79
CA CYS A 12 -47.59 21.03 35.09
C CYS A 12 -46.21 20.57 35.51
N TYR A 13 -46.02 20.24 36.79
CA TYR A 13 -44.77 19.70 37.28
C TYR A 13 -44.48 18.32 36.71
N ARG A 14 -45.47 17.44 36.64
CA ARG A 14 -45.33 16.11 36.00
C ARG A 14 -44.99 16.22 34.51
N GLN A 15 -45.64 17.14 33.80
CA GLN A 15 -45.39 17.37 32.39
C GLN A 15 -43.95 17.85 32.14
N LYS A 16 -43.48 18.77 33.01
CA LYS A 16 -42.07 19.21 32.94
C LYS A 16 -41.07 18.07 33.17
N GLN A 17 -41.29 17.23 34.19
CA GLN A 17 -40.46 16.06 34.45
C GLN A 17 -40.40 15.08 33.25
N LEU A 18 -41.54 14.89 32.57
CA LEU A 18 -41.59 14.03 31.38
C LEU A 18 -40.81 14.62 30.20
N LEU A 19 -40.85 15.94 30.01
CA LEU A 19 -40.03 16.62 29.00
C LEU A 19 -38.53 16.53 29.32
N ASP A 20 -38.14 16.81 30.56
CA ASP A 20 -36.76 16.70 31.02
C ASP A 20 -36.19 15.26 30.83
N LEU A 21 -37.03 14.23 31.05
CA LEU A 21 -36.68 12.83 30.81
C LEU A 21 -36.59 12.47 29.31
N ALA A 22 -37.41 13.10 28.47
CA ALA A 22 -37.34 12.90 27.03
C ALA A 22 -36.04 13.52 26.45
N ASP A 23 -35.70 14.73 26.86
CA ASP A 23 -34.47 15.43 26.46
C ASP A 23 -33.21 14.66 26.89
N THR A 24 -33.20 14.06 28.09
CA THR A 24 -32.07 13.25 28.56
C THR A 24 -31.87 11.97 27.73
N LYS A 25 -32.95 11.32 27.32
CA LYS A 25 -32.90 10.13 26.47
C LYS A 25 -32.35 10.46 25.08
N GLU A 26 -32.80 11.54 24.48
CA GLU A 26 -32.29 11.98 23.18
C GLU A 26 -30.78 12.33 23.23
N ILE A 27 -30.34 12.97 24.31
CA ILE A 27 -28.90 13.24 24.53
C ILE A 27 -28.09 11.94 24.67
N GLU A 28 -28.58 10.97 25.44
CA GLU A 28 -27.92 9.67 25.62
C GLU A 28 -27.84 8.89 24.31
N GLU A 29 -28.88 8.89 23.49
CA GLU A 29 -28.92 8.27 22.17
C GLU A 29 -27.92 8.92 21.23
N ASN A 30 -27.84 10.25 21.20
CA ASN A 30 -26.88 10.99 20.38
C ASN A 30 -25.43 10.75 20.81
N ILE A 31 -25.15 10.66 22.11
CA ILE A 31 -23.83 10.33 22.64
C ILE A 31 -23.43 8.89 22.22
N THR A 32 -24.38 7.95 22.33
CA THR A 32 -24.13 6.55 21.96
C THR A 32 -23.84 6.41 20.48
N LYS A 33 -24.64 7.06 19.63
CA LYS A 33 -24.46 7.12 18.19
C LYS A 33 -23.11 7.74 17.81
N GLY A 34 -22.74 8.87 18.41
CA GLY A 34 -21.47 9.52 18.19
C GLY A 34 -20.26 8.66 18.59
N LYS A 35 -20.36 7.90 19.69
CA LYS A 35 -19.32 6.94 20.09
C LYS A 35 -19.19 5.79 19.08
N GLN A 36 -20.30 5.27 18.57
CA GLN A 36 -20.30 4.21 17.59
C GLN A 36 -19.65 4.67 16.28
N GLU A 37 -20.04 5.82 15.74
CA GLU A 37 -19.45 6.41 14.55
C GLU A 37 -17.93 6.67 14.69
N TYR A 38 -17.49 7.10 15.87
CA TYR A 38 -16.06 7.29 16.16
C TYR A 38 -15.30 5.97 16.13
N LEU A 39 -15.85 4.90 16.73
CA LEU A 39 -15.23 3.58 16.73
C LEU A 39 -15.13 3.00 15.31
N GLU A 40 -16.18 3.14 14.51
CA GLU A 40 -16.21 2.69 13.12
C GLU A 40 -15.14 3.40 12.28
N ARG A 41 -15.06 4.73 12.35
CA ARG A 41 -14.00 5.51 11.66
C ARG A 41 -12.59 5.10 12.09
N LYS A 42 -12.40 4.85 13.38
CA LYS A 42 -11.11 4.40 13.91
C LYS A 42 -10.73 3.03 13.37
N GLN A 43 -11.71 2.13 13.23
CA GLN A 43 -11.49 0.81 12.65
C GLN A 43 -11.16 0.91 11.15
N GLU A 44 -11.91 1.69 10.37
CA GLU A 44 -11.63 1.93 8.96
C GLU A 44 -10.21 2.47 8.70
N ILE A 45 -9.75 3.43 9.52
CA ILE A 45 -8.39 3.97 9.42
C ILE A 45 -7.36 2.87 9.68
N LYS A 46 -7.60 2.02 10.68
CA LYS A 46 -6.71 0.91 11.02
C LYS A 46 -6.63 -0.13 9.91
N ASP A 47 -7.76 -0.45 9.30
CA ASP A 47 -7.83 -1.43 8.22
C ASP A 47 -7.16 -0.91 6.94
N LYS A 48 -7.42 0.35 6.56
CA LYS A 48 -6.70 1.02 5.45
C LYS A 48 -5.19 1.07 5.66
N LYS A 49 -4.75 1.30 6.91
CA LYS A 49 -3.32 1.28 7.24
C LYS A 49 -2.72 -0.11 7.07
N ARG A 50 -3.42 -1.16 7.53
CA ARG A 50 -2.97 -2.57 7.35
C ARG A 50 -2.90 -2.96 5.87
N GLU A 51 -3.90 -2.59 5.07
CA GLU A 51 -3.90 -2.84 3.62
C GLU A 51 -2.73 -2.15 2.93
N SER A 52 -2.44 -0.89 3.29
CA SER A 52 -1.30 -0.17 2.75
C SER A 52 0.04 -0.79 3.15
N GLU A 53 0.20 -1.22 4.40
CA GLU A 53 1.40 -1.92 4.88
C GLU A 53 1.60 -3.26 4.16
N GLN A 54 0.55 -4.05 3.97
CA GLN A 54 0.59 -5.32 3.24
C GLN A 54 0.93 -5.12 1.76
N SER A 55 0.43 -4.07 1.14
CA SER A 55 0.76 -3.75 -0.25
C SER A 55 2.23 -3.34 -0.41
N VAL A 56 2.77 -2.58 0.52
CA VAL A 56 4.20 -2.20 0.53
C VAL A 56 5.10 -3.44 0.70
N ILE A 57 4.77 -4.34 1.62
CA ILE A 57 5.51 -5.60 1.81
C ILE A 57 5.50 -6.42 0.52
N LYS A 58 4.35 -6.56 -0.14
CA LYS A 58 4.24 -7.27 -1.43
C LYS A 58 5.09 -6.66 -2.53
N ILE A 59 5.18 -5.33 -2.58
CA ILE A 59 5.96 -4.62 -3.60
C ILE A 59 7.47 -4.76 -3.37
N THR A 60 7.92 -4.84 -2.10
CA THR A 60 9.35 -4.96 -1.77
C THR A 60 9.84 -6.40 -1.68
N ASP A 61 8.94 -7.36 -1.64
CA ASP A 61 9.27 -8.78 -1.56
C ASP A 61 10.06 -9.25 -2.79
N GLY A 62 11.14 -9.98 -2.57
CA GLY A 62 12.04 -10.48 -3.62
C GLY A 62 13.05 -9.46 -4.18
N LYS A 63 13.04 -8.20 -3.69
CA LYS A 63 13.98 -7.18 -4.17
C LYS A 63 15.43 -7.56 -3.91
N ASP A 64 15.74 -7.99 -2.71
CA ASP A 64 17.11 -8.32 -2.30
C ASP A 64 17.62 -9.55 -3.05
N GLU A 65 16.76 -10.54 -3.28
CA GLU A 65 17.08 -11.72 -4.08
C GLU A 65 17.39 -11.35 -5.52
N LEU A 66 16.57 -10.50 -6.14
CA LEU A 66 16.84 -9.98 -7.48
C LEU A 66 18.17 -9.25 -7.56
N ILE A 67 18.45 -8.37 -6.60
CA ILE A 67 19.71 -7.61 -6.55
C ILE A 67 20.91 -8.52 -6.42
N THR A 68 20.87 -9.47 -5.49
CA THR A 68 21.94 -10.45 -5.27
C THR A 68 22.18 -11.27 -6.54
N TRP A 69 21.11 -11.78 -7.14
CA TRP A 69 21.21 -12.54 -8.39
C TRP A 69 21.83 -11.73 -9.54
N VAL A 70 21.42 -10.46 -9.68
CA VAL A 70 21.97 -9.55 -10.70
C VAL A 70 23.46 -9.30 -10.47
N GLN A 71 23.89 -9.06 -9.24
CA GLN A 71 25.29 -8.85 -8.89
C GLN A 71 26.14 -10.06 -9.26
N GLU A 72 25.70 -11.25 -8.90
CA GLU A 72 26.40 -12.51 -9.16
C GLU A 72 26.49 -12.86 -10.65
N HIS A 73 25.36 -12.72 -11.38
CA HIS A 73 25.27 -13.18 -12.77
C HIS A 73 25.81 -12.19 -13.80
N TYR A 74 25.90 -10.93 -13.44
CA TYR A 74 26.47 -9.89 -14.31
C TYR A 74 27.82 -9.37 -13.81
N ASP A 75 28.37 -9.95 -12.74
CA ASP A 75 29.63 -9.52 -12.13
C ASP A 75 29.65 -8.00 -11.86
N ILE A 76 28.62 -7.51 -11.21
CA ILE A 76 28.43 -6.10 -10.88
C ILE A 76 28.54 -5.92 -9.37
N THR A 77 29.66 -5.40 -8.89
CA THR A 77 29.89 -5.20 -7.44
C THR A 77 28.98 -4.14 -6.85
N THR A 78 28.73 -3.06 -7.59
CA THR A 78 27.91 -1.93 -7.13
C THR A 78 26.86 -1.59 -8.14
N ILE A 79 25.60 -1.71 -7.75
CA ILE A 79 24.46 -1.34 -8.58
C ILE A 79 24.21 0.16 -8.46
N PRO A 80 24.23 0.91 -9.58
CA PRO A 80 24.01 2.35 -9.54
C PRO A 80 22.58 2.73 -9.18
N SER A 81 22.41 3.88 -8.54
CA SER A 81 21.10 4.37 -8.07
C SER A 81 20.04 4.48 -9.16
N PHE A 82 20.43 4.84 -10.39
CA PHE A 82 19.48 4.91 -11.51
C PHE A 82 18.87 3.56 -11.87
N PHE A 83 19.56 2.45 -11.61
CA PHE A 83 19.02 1.11 -11.84
C PHE A 83 17.91 0.78 -10.86
N PHE A 84 18.02 1.19 -9.59
CA PHE A 84 16.95 1.06 -8.62
C PHE A 84 15.70 1.88 -9.01
N LEU A 85 15.89 3.08 -9.58
CA LEU A 85 14.78 3.87 -10.12
C LEU A 85 14.09 3.16 -11.28
N LYS A 86 14.87 2.50 -12.14
CA LYS A 86 14.32 1.70 -13.24
C LYS A 86 13.53 0.50 -12.71
N LEU A 87 14.06 -0.25 -11.76
CA LEU A 87 13.34 -1.35 -11.11
C LEU A 87 12.04 -0.87 -10.46
N ALA A 88 12.09 0.24 -9.74
CA ALA A 88 10.90 0.84 -9.13
C ALA A 88 9.85 1.21 -10.19
N SER A 89 10.26 1.74 -11.35
CA SER A 89 9.33 2.07 -12.44
C SER A 89 8.68 0.82 -13.06
N ILE A 90 9.39 -0.30 -13.11
CA ILE A 90 8.86 -1.58 -13.59
C ILE A 90 7.81 -2.11 -12.62
N VAL A 91 8.14 -2.16 -11.33
CA VAL A 91 7.24 -2.68 -10.28
C VAL A 91 6.00 -1.79 -10.10
N ASN A 92 6.14 -0.49 -10.30
CA ASN A 92 5.02 0.45 -10.25
C ASN A 92 4.22 0.55 -11.57
N GLY A 93 4.62 -0.19 -12.63
CA GLY A 93 3.95 -0.18 -13.93
C GLY A 93 4.14 1.12 -14.74
N THR A 94 5.10 1.97 -14.36
CA THR A 94 5.38 3.25 -15.07
C THR A 94 6.49 3.13 -16.11
N TYR A 95 7.11 1.96 -16.25
CA TYR A 95 8.16 1.73 -17.24
C TYR A 95 7.58 1.72 -18.66
N LYS A 96 8.21 2.47 -19.57
CA LYS A 96 7.76 2.61 -20.96
C LYS A 96 7.74 1.26 -21.67
N GLY A 97 6.59 0.90 -22.22
CA GLY A 97 6.38 -0.36 -22.94
C GLY A 97 5.81 -1.49 -22.09
N LEU A 98 5.75 -1.31 -20.78
CA LEU A 98 5.13 -2.28 -19.88
C LEU A 98 3.59 -2.15 -19.94
N ARG A 99 2.88 -3.27 -19.99
CA ARG A 99 1.40 -3.30 -19.99
C ARG A 99 0.84 -3.38 -18.58
N GLU A 100 1.52 -4.11 -17.71
CA GLU A 100 1.11 -4.36 -16.33
C GLU A 100 2.33 -4.29 -15.40
N PRO A 101 2.16 -3.90 -14.12
CA PRO A 101 3.24 -3.96 -13.14
C PRO A 101 3.79 -5.38 -12.99
N ILE A 102 5.10 -5.51 -12.85
CA ILE A 102 5.79 -6.79 -12.65
C ILE A 102 6.44 -6.77 -11.28
N THR A 103 6.17 -7.75 -10.43
CA THR A 103 6.80 -7.89 -9.11
C THR A 103 8.30 -8.20 -9.24
N TYR A 104 9.07 -7.97 -8.17
CA TYR A 104 10.50 -8.32 -8.16
C TYR A 104 10.74 -9.82 -8.36
N HIS A 105 9.90 -10.68 -7.78
CA HIS A 105 9.97 -12.13 -7.97
C HIS A 105 9.70 -12.54 -9.43
N GLU A 106 8.66 -12.01 -10.04
CA GLU A 106 8.35 -12.28 -11.45
C GLU A 106 9.48 -11.82 -12.37
N LEU A 107 10.04 -10.64 -12.11
CA LEU A 107 11.15 -10.10 -12.88
C LEU A 107 12.40 -10.99 -12.75
N LEU A 108 12.69 -11.48 -11.53
CA LEU A 108 13.78 -12.41 -11.28
C LEU A 108 13.59 -13.72 -12.06
N ASP A 109 12.41 -14.31 -11.97
CA ASP A 109 12.06 -15.54 -12.69
C ASP A 109 12.16 -15.38 -14.21
N MET A 110 11.66 -14.26 -14.76
CA MET A 110 11.80 -13.93 -16.18
C MET A 110 13.26 -13.80 -16.61
N LEU A 111 14.09 -13.13 -15.83
CA LEU A 111 15.53 -12.99 -16.09
C LEU A 111 16.24 -14.35 -16.05
N GLN A 112 15.97 -15.16 -15.03
CA GLN A 112 16.56 -16.49 -14.88
C GLN A 112 16.23 -17.41 -16.06
N ARG A 113 14.96 -17.46 -16.45
CA ARG A 113 14.50 -18.27 -17.60
C ARG A 113 15.13 -17.84 -18.93
N LYS A 114 15.31 -16.54 -19.13
CA LYS A 114 15.81 -15.99 -20.40
C LYS A 114 17.33 -15.87 -20.47
N LYS A 115 18.01 -15.82 -19.32
CA LYS A 115 19.46 -15.60 -19.25
C LYS A 115 20.25 -16.52 -20.17
N ARG A 116 19.99 -17.82 -20.12
CA ARG A 116 20.67 -18.79 -20.96
C ARG A 116 20.46 -18.54 -22.46
N GLN A 117 19.23 -18.18 -22.86
CA GLN A 117 18.92 -17.89 -24.27
C GLN A 117 19.59 -16.58 -24.72
N LEU A 118 19.62 -15.57 -23.85
CA LEU A 118 20.28 -14.30 -24.10
C LEU A 118 21.79 -14.47 -24.22
N ASP A 119 22.39 -15.28 -23.36
CA ASP A 119 23.83 -15.59 -23.41
C ASP A 119 24.22 -16.24 -24.74
N ILE A 120 23.45 -17.20 -25.22
CA ILE A 120 23.69 -17.86 -26.50
C ILE A 120 23.52 -16.88 -27.66
N LYS A 121 22.40 -16.13 -27.70
CA LYS A 121 22.14 -15.19 -28.80
C LYS A 121 23.07 -14.00 -28.85
N LEU A 122 23.61 -13.61 -27.72
CA LEU A 122 24.45 -12.42 -27.58
C LEU A 122 25.94 -12.75 -27.35
N ALA A 123 26.33 -14.01 -27.50
CA ALA A 123 27.70 -14.45 -27.32
C ALA A 123 28.71 -13.68 -28.22
N SER A 124 28.29 -13.28 -29.43
CA SER A 124 29.10 -12.49 -30.37
C SER A 124 28.97 -10.98 -30.18
N LYS A 125 27.99 -10.51 -29.38
CA LYS A 125 27.73 -9.07 -29.20
C LYS A 125 28.62 -8.50 -28.12
N LYS A 126 29.36 -7.47 -28.46
CA LYS A 126 30.20 -6.74 -27.50
C LYS A 126 29.39 -5.68 -26.80
N PHE A 127 29.48 -5.62 -25.48
CA PHE A 127 28.95 -4.59 -24.64
C PHE A 127 30.07 -3.80 -24.00
N ASP A 128 29.89 -2.51 -23.81
CA ASP A 128 30.93 -1.65 -23.22
C ASP A 128 31.26 -2.04 -21.78
N ASN A 129 30.22 -2.53 -21.07
CA ASN A 129 30.32 -3.01 -19.68
C ASN A 129 29.18 -3.95 -19.32
N ASN A 130 29.32 -4.62 -18.17
CA ASN A 130 28.33 -5.56 -17.66
C ASN A 130 26.98 -4.89 -17.36
N LEU A 131 26.97 -3.63 -16.94
CA LEU A 131 25.75 -2.86 -16.72
C LEU A 131 25.00 -2.56 -18.03
N GLY A 132 25.72 -2.29 -19.12
CA GLY A 132 25.12 -2.15 -20.45
C GLY A 132 24.46 -3.45 -20.91
N ARG A 133 25.11 -4.60 -20.63
CA ARG A 133 24.52 -5.91 -20.88
C ARG A 133 23.25 -6.14 -20.07
N LEU A 134 23.28 -5.90 -18.76
CA LEU A 134 22.12 -6.04 -17.88
C LEU A 134 20.93 -5.17 -18.35
N ASN A 135 21.20 -3.91 -18.71
CA ASN A 135 20.15 -3.01 -19.20
C ASN A 135 19.53 -3.51 -20.51
N TYR A 136 20.32 -4.10 -21.39
CA TYR A 136 19.82 -4.69 -22.63
C TYR A 136 18.96 -5.92 -22.35
N ASP A 137 19.45 -6.85 -21.52
CA ASP A 137 18.72 -8.06 -21.16
C ASP A 137 17.40 -7.73 -20.47
N LEU A 138 17.39 -6.76 -19.56
CA LEU A 138 16.19 -6.27 -18.89
C LEU A 138 15.17 -5.71 -19.90
N ALA A 139 15.61 -4.89 -20.86
CA ALA A 139 14.73 -4.37 -21.89
C ALA A 139 14.14 -5.48 -22.77
N VAL A 140 14.92 -6.50 -23.11
CA VAL A 140 14.43 -7.65 -23.89
C VAL A 140 13.40 -8.47 -23.12
N VAL A 141 13.61 -8.66 -21.81
CA VAL A 141 12.73 -9.44 -20.97
C VAL A 141 11.38 -8.73 -20.76
N ILE A 142 11.38 -7.41 -20.58
CA ILE A 142 10.17 -6.61 -20.32
C ILE A 142 9.33 -6.40 -21.60
N ASN A 143 9.93 -6.30 -22.78
CA ASN A 143 9.21 -6.00 -24.02
C ASN A 143 8.70 -7.26 -24.75
N GLN A 144 8.62 -8.39 -24.07
CA GLN A 144 7.98 -9.62 -24.56
C GLN A 144 6.56 -9.74 -24.08
#